data_d5493048c6d16e9c695a7dd5aeedc4c3
#
_entry.id   d5493048c6d16e9c695a7dd5aeedc4c3
#
_cell.length_a   1.000
_cell.length_b   1.000
_cell.length_c   1.000
_cell.angle_alpha   90.00
_cell.angle_beta   90.00
_cell.angle_gamma   90.00
#
_symmetry.space_group_name_H-M   'P 1'
#
loop_
_entity.id
_entity.type
_entity.pdbx_description
1 polymer ?
#
loop_
_entity_poly.entity_id
_entity_poly.type
_entity_poly.pdbx_seq_one_letter_code
_entity_poly.pdbx_strand_id
1 'polypeptide(L)'
;MSEVLLELDSVHVNFPARKNWLGRVTEQVHALNGMDLRIYRGETLGVVGESGCGKSTLAQLLMGMLKPSTGACQRANAAGGMQMVFQDPLSSLDPRLPVWRIITEPVWVQQRRSERERRQLAETLAQQVGIRAEYLDRLPHAFSGGQRQRIAIARALSSDPDIIVLDEPTSALDISVQAQILNLLVALQQQRNLTYVLISHNVSVVRHMSDRVAVMYLGQIVELGPADQVLSQPRHPYTQLLLDSVPRTGEPLDEDLALRKTDLPGNRHLPVGCYFRDRCPLAMQGCERPQPLQPAAEGRSVRCWRNR
;
A
#
# COMPACT_ATOMS: atom_id res chain seq x y z
N MET A 1 -20.99 11.00 -7.41
CA MET A 1 -20.28 9.71 -7.50
C MET A 1 -18.80 10.04 -7.67
N SER A 2 -17.94 9.56 -6.81
CA SER A 2 -16.49 9.81 -6.91
C SER A 2 -15.93 9.13 -8.18
N GLU A 3 -15.06 9.83 -8.91
CA GLU A 3 -14.44 9.33 -10.15
C GLU A 3 -13.50 8.14 -9.82
N VAL A 4 -13.66 7.02 -10.55
CA VAL A 4 -12.76 5.87 -10.44
C VAL A 4 -11.50 6.15 -11.25
N LEU A 5 -10.34 6.14 -10.59
CA LEU A 5 -9.02 6.31 -11.25
C LEU A 5 -8.37 4.99 -11.64
N LEU A 6 -8.63 3.94 -10.87
CA LEU A 6 -8.07 2.61 -11.14
C LEU A 6 -9.06 1.52 -10.68
N GLU A 7 -9.19 0.50 -11.49
CA GLU A 7 -10.04 -0.67 -11.22
C GLU A 7 -9.26 -1.97 -11.47
N LEU A 8 -9.32 -2.86 -10.49
CA LEU A 8 -8.88 -4.25 -10.59
C LEU A 8 -10.13 -5.11 -10.68
N ASP A 9 -10.18 -5.99 -11.68
CA ASP A 9 -11.25 -6.97 -11.89
C ASP A 9 -10.65 -8.37 -11.89
N SER A 10 -10.99 -9.16 -10.86
CA SER A 10 -10.61 -10.56 -10.68
C SER A 10 -9.12 -10.82 -10.91
N VAL A 11 -8.26 -9.93 -10.42
CA VAL A 11 -6.83 -9.96 -10.71
C VAL A 11 -6.12 -11.06 -9.93
N HIS A 12 -5.35 -11.86 -10.67
CA HIS A 12 -4.40 -12.83 -10.11
C HIS A 12 -2.97 -12.47 -10.53
N VAL A 13 -2.01 -12.66 -9.62
CA VAL A 13 -0.58 -12.59 -9.91
C VAL A 13 0.11 -13.83 -9.36
N ASN A 14 0.69 -14.61 -10.25
CA ASN A 14 1.40 -15.84 -9.92
C ASN A 14 2.85 -15.75 -10.39
N PHE A 15 3.79 -16.18 -9.54
CA PHE A 15 5.20 -16.26 -9.87
C PHE A 15 5.64 -17.73 -9.99
N PRO A 16 6.49 -18.09 -10.97
CA PRO A 16 7.04 -19.43 -11.05
C PRO A 16 7.99 -19.68 -9.88
N ALA A 17 7.69 -20.70 -9.05
CA ALA A 17 8.53 -21.10 -7.91
C ALA A 17 9.50 -22.21 -8.30
N ARG A 18 9.07 -23.17 -9.12
CA ARG A 18 9.89 -24.29 -9.56
C ARG A 18 9.64 -24.61 -11.03
N LYS A 19 10.71 -24.93 -11.76
CA LYS A 19 10.65 -25.41 -13.14
C LYS A 19 11.26 -26.81 -13.19
N ASN A 20 10.71 -27.68 -14.03
CA ASN A 20 11.33 -28.98 -14.32
C ASN A 20 12.49 -28.80 -15.31
N TRP A 21 13.18 -29.89 -15.62
CA TRP A 21 14.30 -29.93 -16.56
C TRP A 21 13.92 -29.50 -18.01
N LEU A 22 12.64 -29.55 -18.37
CA LEU A 22 12.10 -29.06 -19.64
C LEU A 22 11.70 -27.58 -19.60
N GLY A 23 12.00 -26.85 -18.49
CA GLY A 23 11.64 -25.45 -18.32
C GLY A 23 10.15 -25.19 -17.99
N ARG A 24 9.29 -26.26 -17.87
CA ARG A 24 7.90 -26.11 -17.50
C ARG A 24 7.75 -25.79 -16.02
N VAL A 25 6.90 -24.82 -15.70
CA VAL A 25 6.58 -24.45 -14.31
C VAL A 25 5.82 -25.60 -13.64
N THR A 26 6.37 -26.14 -12.56
CA THR A 26 5.77 -27.23 -11.77
C THR A 26 5.18 -26.75 -10.46
N GLU A 27 5.56 -25.56 -9.99
CA GLU A 27 5.06 -24.95 -8.76
C GLU A 27 5.01 -23.44 -8.92
N GLN A 28 3.96 -22.81 -8.38
CA GLN A 28 3.76 -21.36 -8.45
C GLN A 28 3.58 -20.77 -7.04
N VAL A 29 3.97 -19.51 -6.88
CA VAL A 29 3.64 -18.68 -5.73
C VAL A 29 2.45 -17.82 -6.11
N HIS A 30 1.34 -17.96 -5.40
CA HIS A 30 0.11 -17.23 -5.63
C HIS A 30 0.12 -15.94 -4.79
N ALA A 31 0.56 -14.84 -5.40
CA ALA A 31 0.75 -13.59 -4.67
C ALA A 31 -0.52 -12.73 -4.59
N LEU A 32 -1.34 -12.70 -5.66
CA LEU A 32 -2.68 -12.08 -5.64
C LEU A 32 -3.70 -13.07 -6.18
N ASN A 33 -4.89 -13.14 -5.56
CA ASN A 33 -5.84 -14.24 -5.75
C ASN A 33 -7.28 -13.74 -5.91
N GLY A 34 -7.67 -13.34 -7.13
CA GLY A 34 -9.02 -12.85 -7.43
C GLY A 34 -9.30 -11.53 -6.69
N MET A 35 -8.51 -10.51 -6.99
CA MET A 35 -8.61 -9.21 -6.34
C MET A 35 -9.51 -8.28 -7.15
N ASP A 36 -10.59 -7.83 -6.51
CA ASP A 36 -11.48 -6.78 -6.99
C ASP A 36 -11.29 -5.52 -6.14
N LEU A 37 -10.92 -4.41 -6.77
CA LEU A 37 -10.63 -3.17 -6.05
C LEU A 37 -10.87 -1.95 -6.94
N ARG A 38 -11.47 -0.89 -6.39
CA ARG A 38 -11.60 0.41 -7.03
C ARG A 38 -10.93 1.47 -6.19
N ILE A 39 -10.18 2.35 -6.84
CA ILE A 39 -9.52 3.51 -6.24
C ILE A 39 -10.17 4.76 -6.80
N TYR A 40 -10.64 5.64 -5.92
CA TYR A 40 -11.36 6.85 -6.27
C TYR A 40 -10.46 8.09 -6.16
N ARG A 41 -10.76 9.11 -6.97
CA ARG A 41 -10.04 10.39 -6.94
C ARG A 41 -10.14 11.07 -5.58
N GLY A 42 -9.01 11.53 -5.06
CA GLY A 42 -8.91 12.30 -3.82
C GLY A 42 -9.00 11.47 -2.53
N GLU A 43 -9.22 10.14 -2.62
CA GLU A 43 -9.23 9.29 -1.42
C GLU A 43 -7.83 8.83 -0.99
N THR A 44 -7.70 8.50 0.26
CA THR A 44 -6.63 7.62 0.77
C THR A 44 -7.20 6.22 1.00
N LEU A 45 -6.76 5.25 0.18
CA LEU A 45 -7.05 3.84 0.39
C LEU A 45 -5.93 3.20 1.21
N GLY A 46 -6.21 2.83 2.46
CA GLY A 46 -5.30 2.06 3.30
C GLY A 46 -5.32 0.58 2.93
N VAL A 47 -4.15 -0.05 2.83
CA VAL A 47 -3.99 -1.49 2.61
C VAL A 47 -3.23 -2.08 3.78
N VAL A 48 -3.87 -2.96 4.54
CA VAL A 48 -3.31 -3.60 5.72
C VAL A 48 -3.31 -5.12 5.62
N GLY A 49 -2.42 -5.77 6.34
CA GLY A 49 -2.33 -7.24 6.41
C GLY A 49 -0.94 -7.69 6.87
N GLU A 50 -0.80 -8.96 7.22
CA GLU A 50 0.46 -9.56 7.67
C GLU A 50 1.57 -9.46 6.59
N SER A 51 2.84 -9.56 7.03
CA SER A 51 3.97 -9.65 6.09
C SER A 51 3.79 -10.86 5.16
N GLY A 52 4.09 -10.68 3.87
CA GLY A 52 3.92 -11.75 2.86
C GLY A 52 2.50 -11.96 2.33
N CYS A 53 1.47 -11.21 2.79
CA CYS A 53 0.10 -11.38 2.29
C CYS A 53 -0.15 -10.82 0.87
N GLY A 54 0.85 -10.20 0.21
CA GLY A 54 0.77 -9.72 -1.18
C GLY A 54 0.73 -8.19 -1.36
N LYS A 55 0.87 -7.37 -0.30
CA LYS A 55 0.79 -5.89 -0.39
C LYS A 55 1.80 -5.27 -1.36
N SER A 56 3.07 -5.67 -1.27
CA SER A 56 4.11 -5.16 -2.19
C SER A 56 3.89 -5.63 -3.63
N THR A 57 3.33 -6.82 -3.83
CA THR A 57 2.91 -7.28 -5.17
C THR A 57 1.77 -6.43 -5.71
N LEU A 58 0.80 -6.07 -4.86
CA LEU A 58 -0.26 -5.12 -5.24
C LEU A 58 0.33 -3.77 -5.63
N ALA A 59 1.25 -3.21 -4.84
CA ALA A 59 1.93 -1.95 -5.18
C ALA A 59 2.60 -2.01 -6.56
N GLN A 60 3.38 -3.06 -6.82
CA GLN A 60 4.06 -3.25 -8.11
C GLN A 60 3.09 -3.42 -9.28
N LEU A 61 1.97 -4.12 -9.06
CA LEU A 61 0.91 -4.26 -10.06
C LEU A 61 0.27 -2.90 -10.37
N LEU A 62 -0.10 -2.12 -9.33
CA LEU A 62 -0.67 -0.78 -9.51
C LEU A 62 0.27 0.14 -10.27
N MET A 63 1.57 0.09 -9.97
CA MET A 63 2.61 0.85 -10.69
C MET A 63 2.86 0.39 -12.14
N GLY A 64 2.23 -0.72 -12.56
CA GLY A 64 2.46 -1.30 -13.90
C GLY A 64 3.82 -2.01 -14.04
N MET A 65 4.54 -2.24 -12.94
CA MET A 65 5.79 -3.00 -12.92
C MET A 65 5.56 -4.49 -13.11
N LEU A 66 4.35 -4.96 -12.78
CA LEU A 66 3.89 -6.33 -12.98
C LEU A 66 2.65 -6.33 -13.86
N LYS A 67 2.52 -7.36 -14.68
CA LYS A 67 1.28 -7.65 -15.41
C LYS A 67 0.48 -8.69 -14.64
N PRO A 68 -0.86 -8.60 -14.61
CA PRO A 68 -1.68 -9.66 -14.05
C PRO A 68 -1.49 -10.96 -14.82
N SER A 69 -1.50 -12.09 -14.11
CA SER A 69 -1.50 -13.43 -14.74
C SER A 69 -2.86 -13.72 -15.36
N THR A 70 -3.93 -13.29 -14.70
CA THR A 70 -5.34 -13.29 -15.20
C THR A 70 -6.07 -12.10 -14.58
N GLY A 71 -7.24 -11.77 -15.15
CA GLY A 71 -8.01 -10.59 -14.76
C GLY A 71 -7.52 -9.32 -15.46
N ALA A 72 -8.05 -8.18 -15.07
CA ALA A 72 -7.74 -6.89 -15.69
C ALA A 72 -7.38 -5.83 -14.64
N CYS A 73 -6.36 -5.02 -14.95
CA CYS A 73 -6.03 -3.79 -14.23
C CYS A 73 -6.26 -2.64 -15.20
N GLN A 74 -7.32 -1.88 -14.99
CA GLN A 74 -7.71 -0.77 -15.85
C GLN A 74 -7.46 0.54 -15.11
N ARG A 75 -6.83 1.47 -15.82
CA ARG A 75 -6.59 2.83 -15.32
C ARG A 75 -7.41 3.79 -16.16
N ALA A 76 -8.12 4.70 -15.50
CA ALA A 76 -8.76 5.80 -16.19
C ALA A 76 -7.69 6.62 -16.96
N ASN A 77 -8.09 7.23 -18.07
CA ASN A 77 -7.22 8.14 -18.82
C ASN A 77 -6.98 9.44 -18.02
N ALA A 78 -6.43 9.27 -16.82
CA ALA A 78 -6.07 10.37 -15.95
C ALA A 78 -4.86 11.10 -16.55
N ALA A 79 -4.91 12.42 -16.58
CA ALA A 79 -3.86 13.26 -17.18
C ALA A 79 -2.53 13.15 -16.42
N GLY A 80 -2.57 12.89 -15.10
CA GLY A 80 -1.41 12.75 -14.23
C GLY A 80 -0.87 11.33 -14.18
N GLY A 81 0.40 11.18 -13.88
CA GLY A 81 1.07 9.91 -13.71
C GLY A 81 0.69 9.19 -12.40
N MET A 82 1.35 8.06 -12.18
CA MET A 82 1.41 7.40 -10.88
C MET A 82 2.85 7.38 -10.40
N GLN A 83 3.06 7.65 -9.13
CA GLN A 83 4.37 7.63 -8.50
C GLN A 83 4.37 6.77 -7.25
N MET A 84 5.55 6.37 -6.80
CA MET A 84 5.70 5.55 -5.60
C MET A 84 6.72 6.17 -4.65
N VAL A 85 6.37 6.18 -3.36
CA VAL A 85 7.29 6.44 -2.26
C VAL A 85 7.58 5.11 -1.60
N PHE A 86 8.86 4.71 -1.63
CA PHE A 86 9.32 3.41 -1.14
C PHE A 86 9.56 3.42 0.37
N GLN A 87 9.55 2.24 0.97
CA GLN A 87 9.78 1.99 2.40
C GLN A 87 11.13 2.52 2.89
N ASP A 88 12.19 2.28 2.13
CA ASP A 88 13.52 2.78 2.45
C ASP A 88 13.93 3.91 1.50
N PRO A 89 13.91 5.16 1.99
CA PRO A 89 14.30 6.30 1.16
C PRO A 89 15.78 6.25 0.76
N LEU A 90 16.65 5.60 1.56
CA LEU A 90 18.07 5.54 1.27
C LEU A 90 18.35 4.71 0.02
N SER A 91 17.71 3.55 -0.10
CA SER A 91 17.87 2.67 -1.27
C SER A 91 17.20 3.23 -2.53
N SER A 92 16.23 4.14 -2.37
CA SER A 92 15.46 4.72 -3.47
C SER A 92 16.07 6.01 -4.07
N LEU A 93 17.04 6.63 -3.40
CA LEU A 93 17.69 7.87 -3.85
C LEU A 93 19.10 7.55 -4.36
N ASP A 94 19.45 7.96 -5.60
CA ASP A 94 20.83 7.76 -6.10
C ASP A 94 21.82 8.58 -5.25
N PRO A 95 22.74 7.94 -4.51
CA PRO A 95 23.65 8.64 -3.59
C PRO A 95 24.68 9.54 -4.28
N ARG A 96 24.82 9.44 -5.61
CA ARG A 96 25.79 10.19 -6.42
C ARG A 96 25.20 11.48 -6.98
N LEU A 97 23.88 11.65 -6.92
CA LEU A 97 23.20 12.81 -7.49
C LEU A 97 22.87 13.84 -6.40
N PRO A 98 23.01 15.15 -6.70
CA PRO A 98 22.52 16.19 -5.80
C PRO A 98 20.98 16.16 -5.71
N VAL A 99 20.46 16.56 -4.56
CA VAL A 99 19.02 16.43 -4.22
C VAL A 99 18.11 17.07 -5.26
N TRP A 100 18.47 18.22 -5.85
CA TRP A 100 17.64 18.82 -6.89
C TRP A 100 17.48 17.94 -8.13
N ARG A 101 18.51 17.18 -8.51
CA ARG A 101 18.44 16.22 -9.64
C ARG A 101 17.54 15.03 -9.29
N ILE A 102 17.65 14.53 -8.06
CA ILE A 102 16.80 13.43 -7.56
C ILE A 102 15.33 13.86 -7.57
N ILE A 103 15.00 15.02 -7.00
CA ILE A 103 13.62 15.53 -6.98
C ILE A 103 13.04 15.61 -8.39
N THR A 104 13.82 16.04 -9.37
CA THR A 104 13.35 16.28 -10.74
C THR A 104 13.62 15.13 -11.71
N GLU A 105 14.08 13.99 -11.23
CA GLU A 105 14.36 12.81 -12.06
C GLU A 105 13.13 12.35 -12.87
N PRO A 106 11.91 12.21 -12.29
CA PRO A 106 10.73 11.81 -13.07
C PRO A 106 10.41 12.76 -14.22
N VAL A 107 10.56 14.06 -14.00
CA VAL A 107 10.32 15.09 -15.03
C VAL A 107 11.38 15.05 -16.11
N TRP A 108 12.64 14.81 -15.74
CA TRP A 108 13.72 14.71 -16.70
C TRP A 108 13.53 13.55 -17.67
N VAL A 109 13.05 12.42 -17.18
CA VAL A 109 12.77 11.24 -18.00
C VAL A 109 11.57 11.45 -18.91
N GLN A 110 10.51 12.12 -18.42
CA GLN A 110 9.23 12.24 -19.13
C GLN A 110 9.13 13.45 -20.04
N GLN A 111 9.71 14.61 -19.69
CA GLN A 111 9.37 15.90 -20.28
C GLN A 111 10.55 16.69 -20.85
N ARG A 112 11.77 16.22 -20.80
CA ARG A 112 13.00 16.90 -21.32
C ARG A 112 13.08 18.40 -20.99
N ARG A 113 12.74 18.79 -19.75
CA ARG A 113 12.87 20.19 -19.33
C ARG A 113 14.34 20.61 -19.20
N SER A 114 14.62 21.89 -19.42
CA SER A 114 15.95 22.45 -19.21
C SER A 114 16.42 22.33 -17.74
N GLU A 115 17.73 22.41 -17.52
CA GLU A 115 18.29 22.37 -16.16
C GLU A 115 17.75 23.50 -15.28
N ARG A 116 17.61 24.68 -15.84
CA ARG A 116 17.08 25.87 -15.15
C ARG A 116 15.65 25.66 -14.69
N GLU A 117 14.76 25.12 -15.54
CA GLU A 117 13.36 24.83 -15.19
C GLU A 117 13.26 23.73 -14.13
N ARG A 118 14.09 22.70 -14.23
CA ARG A 118 14.14 21.63 -13.23
C ARG A 118 14.61 22.15 -11.87
N ARG A 119 15.59 23.05 -11.85
CA ARG A 119 16.09 23.64 -10.62
C ARG A 119 15.03 24.50 -9.93
N GLN A 120 14.30 25.31 -10.68
CA GLN A 120 13.17 26.08 -10.16
C GLN A 120 12.06 25.18 -9.61
N LEU A 121 11.74 24.08 -10.33
CA LEU A 121 10.78 23.09 -9.85
C LEU A 121 11.26 22.43 -8.55
N ALA A 122 12.54 22.05 -8.48
CA ALA A 122 13.11 21.45 -7.26
C ALA A 122 13.04 22.41 -6.06
N GLU A 123 13.30 23.70 -6.24
CA GLU A 123 13.18 24.73 -5.20
C GLU A 123 11.73 24.82 -4.69
N THR A 124 10.76 24.88 -5.59
CA THR A 124 9.34 24.93 -5.25
C THR A 124 8.90 23.67 -4.46
N LEU A 125 9.28 22.48 -4.94
CA LEU A 125 8.92 21.22 -4.30
C LEU A 125 9.63 21.04 -2.95
N ALA A 126 10.90 21.44 -2.85
CA ALA A 126 11.66 21.39 -1.61
C ALA A 126 10.99 22.26 -0.53
N GLN A 127 10.56 23.46 -0.89
CA GLN A 127 9.83 24.35 0.02
C GLN A 127 8.53 23.70 0.52
N GLN A 128 7.75 23.05 -0.37
CA GLN A 128 6.50 22.38 -0.01
C GLN A 128 6.70 21.22 0.99
N VAL A 129 7.84 20.52 0.91
CA VAL A 129 8.15 19.44 1.84
C VAL A 129 9.01 19.89 3.03
N GLY A 130 9.29 21.20 3.15
CA GLY A 130 10.07 21.76 4.26
C GLY A 130 11.57 21.49 4.20
N ILE A 131 12.13 21.37 2.97
CA ILE A 131 13.58 21.33 2.71
C ILE A 131 14.04 22.71 2.26
N ARG A 132 15.15 23.22 2.85
CA ARG A 132 15.70 24.53 2.48
C ARG A 132 16.35 24.47 1.10
N ALA A 133 16.12 25.49 0.26
CA ALA A 133 16.67 25.57 -1.08
C ALA A 133 18.20 25.52 -1.12
N GLU A 134 18.87 26.08 -0.11
CA GLU A 134 20.33 26.05 0.04
C GLU A 134 20.95 24.65 0.18
N TYR A 135 20.12 23.63 0.46
CA TYR A 135 20.56 22.23 0.59
C TYR A 135 20.40 21.40 -0.67
N LEU A 136 19.83 21.96 -1.72
CA LEU A 136 19.51 21.24 -2.96
C LEU A 136 20.74 20.70 -3.71
N ASP A 137 21.90 21.32 -3.54
CA ASP A 137 23.16 20.86 -4.13
C ASP A 137 23.86 19.78 -3.31
N ARG A 138 23.36 19.46 -2.10
CA ARG A 138 23.93 18.40 -1.24
C ARG A 138 23.50 17.01 -1.75
N LEU A 139 24.32 16.03 -1.37
CA LEU A 139 24.04 14.62 -1.64
C LEU A 139 23.14 14.00 -0.56
N PRO A 140 22.39 12.92 -0.85
CA PRO A 140 21.43 12.31 0.08
C PRO A 140 21.99 11.92 1.46
N HIS A 141 23.26 11.51 1.51
CA HIS A 141 23.89 11.11 2.77
C HIS A 141 24.07 12.26 3.78
N ALA A 142 23.99 13.52 3.32
CA ALA A 142 24.06 14.70 4.19
C ALA A 142 22.73 15.01 4.93
N PHE A 143 21.68 14.21 4.71
CA PHE A 143 20.35 14.43 5.28
C PHE A 143 19.96 13.35 6.29
N SER A 144 19.14 13.74 7.28
CA SER A 144 18.52 12.78 8.21
C SER A 144 17.50 11.87 7.52
N GLY A 145 17.09 10.77 8.16
CA GLY A 145 16.08 9.84 7.62
C GLY A 145 14.78 10.55 7.23
N GLY A 146 14.25 11.39 8.11
CA GLY A 146 13.02 12.17 7.82
C GLY A 146 13.20 13.19 6.70
N GLN A 147 14.37 13.81 6.57
CA GLN A 147 14.66 14.70 5.44
C GLN A 147 14.77 13.93 4.12
N ARG A 148 15.38 12.75 4.11
CA ARG A 148 15.41 11.88 2.91
C ARG A 148 14.01 11.45 2.49
N GLN A 149 13.13 11.14 3.47
CA GLN A 149 11.73 10.83 3.19
C GLN A 149 11.00 12.01 2.54
N ARG A 150 11.22 13.24 3.03
CA ARG A 150 10.68 14.46 2.41
C ARG A 150 11.20 14.65 0.98
N ILE A 151 12.47 14.35 0.71
CA ILE A 151 13.06 14.37 -0.64
C ILE A 151 12.38 13.33 -1.55
N ALA A 152 12.15 12.10 -1.07
CA ALA A 152 11.45 11.06 -1.82
C ALA A 152 9.99 11.47 -2.13
N ILE A 153 9.29 12.11 -1.20
CA ILE A 153 7.95 12.69 -1.42
C ILE A 153 8.02 13.80 -2.48
N ALA A 154 8.98 14.74 -2.39
CA ALA A 154 9.16 15.80 -3.38
C ALA A 154 9.43 15.22 -4.78
N ARG A 155 10.23 14.16 -4.88
CA ARG A 155 10.48 13.44 -6.13
C ARG A 155 9.18 12.89 -6.72
N ALA A 156 8.37 12.22 -5.91
CA ALA A 156 7.08 11.69 -6.36
C ALA A 156 6.14 12.80 -6.86
N LEU A 157 6.13 13.97 -6.22
CA LEU A 157 5.30 15.12 -6.63
C LEU A 157 5.76 15.78 -7.95
N SER A 158 7.01 15.58 -8.37
CA SER A 158 7.61 16.37 -9.47
C SER A 158 6.94 16.17 -10.83
N SER A 159 6.36 15.00 -11.09
CA SER A 159 5.65 14.70 -12.34
C SER A 159 4.15 15.02 -12.28
N ASP A 160 3.69 15.69 -11.21
CA ASP A 160 2.29 16.02 -10.95
C ASP A 160 1.34 14.81 -11.09
N PRO A 161 1.52 13.75 -10.27
CA PRO A 161 0.78 12.52 -10.38
C PRO A 161 -0.64 12.66 -9.82
N ASP A 162 -1.61 11.89 -10.37
CA ASP A 162 -2.94 11.75 -9.78
C ASP A 162 -2.93 10.78 -8.58
N ILE A 163 -2.06 9.75 -8.62
CA ILE A 163 -1.98 8.71 -7.61
C ILE A 163 -0.55 8.58 -7.09
N ILE A 164 -0.39 8.50 -5.78
CA ILE A 164 0.88 8.13 -5.15
C ILE A 164 0.67 6.87 -4.31
N VAL A 165 1.44 5.83 -4.61
CA VAL A 165 1.54 4.62 -3.79
C VAL A 165 2.57 4.88 -2.69
N LEU A 166 2.14 4.80 -1.44
CA LEU A 166 2.95 4.99 -0.24
C LEU A 166 3.22 3.62 0.38
N ASP A 167 4.37 3.01 0.10
CA ASP A 167 4.74 1.69 0.63
C ASP A 167 5.54 1.87 1.92
N GLU A 168 4.86 1.69 3.06
CA GLU A 168 5.41 1.85 4.42
C GLU A 168 6.19 3.17 4.63
N PRO A 169 5.60 4.34 4.32
CA PRO A 169 6.34 5.60 4.17
C PRO A 169 6.99 6.11 5.46
N THR A 170 6.72 5.48 6.60
CA THR A 170 7.21 5.94 7.92
C THR A 170 7.85 4.85 8.77
N SER A 171 7.95 3.61 8.28
CA SER A 171 8.39 2.44 9.07
C SER A 171 9.83 2.55 9.61
N ALA A 172 10.71 3.26 8.90
CA ALA A 172 12.12 3.44 9.28
C ALA A 172 12.39 4.73 10.06
N LEU A 173 11.35 5.42 10.56
CA LEU A 173 11.46 6.73 11.20
C LEU A 173 11.03 6.69 12.66
N ASP A 174 11.61 7.57 13.49
CA ASP A 174 11.18 7.80 14.87
C ASP A 174 9.75 8.31 14.95
N ILE A 175 9.02 8.02 16.03
CA ILE A 175 7.59 8.33 16.21
C ILE A 175 7.28 9.82 15.96
N SER A 176 8.13 10.72 16.45
CA SER A 176 7.94 12.17 16.27
C SER A 176 8.10 12.61 14.81
N VAL A 177 9.04 12.00 14.08
CA VAL A 177 9.28 12.25 12.67
C VAL A 177 8.19 11.61 11.83
N GLN A 178 7.69 10.41 12.20
CA GLN A 178 6.53 9.79 11.57
C GLN A 178 5.33 10.73 11.54
N ALA A 179 4.95 11.30 12.70
CA ALA A 179 3.83 12.23 12.79
C ALA A 179 3.99 13.44 11.85
N GLN A 180 5.20 13.99 11.74
CA GLN A 180 5.48 15.10 10.84
C GLN A 180 5.33 14.72 9.36
N ILE A 181 5.77 13.51 8.96
CA ILE A 181 5.62 13.02 7.59
C ILE A 181 4.15 12.76 7.26
N LEU A 182 3.39 12.15 8.18
CA LEU A 182 1.96 11.91 7.97
C LEU A 182 1.17 13.21 7.82
N ASN A 183 1.43 14.20 8.68
CA ASN A 183 0.80 15.52 8.56
C ASN A 183 1.16 16.24 7.25
N LEU A 184 2.41 16.11 6.80
CA LEU A 184 2.85 16.61 5.50
C LEU A 184 2.05 15.96 4.35
N LEU A 185 1.91 14.63 4.37
CA LEU A 185 1.16 13.90 3.33
C LEU A 185 -0.31 14.31 3.31
N VAL A 186 -0.96 14.45 4.47
CA VAL A 186 -2.34 14.94 4.57
C VAL A 186 -2.47 16.35 3.98
N ALA A 187 -1.57 17.26 4.34
CA ALA A 187 -1.59 18.63 3.82
C ALA A 187 -1.40 18.68 2.28
N LEU A 188 -0.48 17.87 1.76
CA LEU A 188 -0.23 17.77 0.31
C LEU A 188 -1.43 17.16 -0.43
N GLN A 189 -2.11 16.17 0.16
CA GLN A 189 -3.32 15.59 -0.41
C GLN A 189 -4.41 16.65 -0.58
N GLN A 190 -4.68 17.41 0.47
CA GLN A 190 -5.69 18.47 0.44
C GLN A 190 -5.36 19.58 -0.55
N GLN A 191 -4.09 20.02 -0.60
CA GLN A 191 -3.64 21.10 -1.47
C GLN A 191 -3.68 20.74 -2.96
N ARG A 192 -3.39 19.47 -3.31
CA ARG A 192 -3.22 19.01 -4.69
C ARG A 192 -4.30 18.03 -5.15
N ASN A 193 -5.28 17.72 -4.29
CA ASN A 193 -6.31 16.70 -4.54
C ASN A 193 -5.73 15.35 -4.95
N LEU A 194 -4.64 14.93 -4.26
CA LEU A 194 -3.93 13.69 -4.55
C LEU A 194 -4.75 12.48 -4.07
N THR A 195 -4.58 11.38 -4.79
CA THR A 195 -5.10 10.07 -4.36
C THR A 195 -3.95 9.24 -3.80
N TYR A 196 -4.12 8.67 -2.61
CA TYR A 196 -3.11 7.81 -2.00
C TYR A 196 -3.54 6.35 -1.94
N VAL A 197 -2.59 5.45 -2.20
CA VAL A 197 -2.68 4.05 -1.80
C VAL A 197 -1.64 3.84 -0.72
N LEU A 198 -2.08 3.81 0.54
CA LEU A 198 -1.21 3.70 1.71
C LEU A 198 -1.08 2.23 2.14
N ILE A 199 0.08 1.65 1.92
CA ILE A 199 0.41 0.31 2.41
C ILE A 199 1.13 0.47 3.74
N SER A 200 0.59 -0.16 4.79
CA SER A 200 1.23 -0.15 6.11
C SER A 200 0.84 -1.38 6.92
N HIS A 201 1.76 -1.87 7.75
CA HIS A 201 1.47 -2.83 8.81
C HIS A 201 1.04 -2.14 10.11
N ASN A 202 1.21 -0.81 10.22
CA ASN A 202 0.81 -0.03 11.39
C ASN A 202 -0.64 0.47 11.23
N VAL A 203 -1.56 -0.17 11.93
CA VAL A 203 -2.99 0.16 11.92
C VAL A 203 -3.26 1.59 12.36
N SER A 204 -2.47 2.14 13.30
CA SER A 204 -2.65 3.53 13.77
C SER A 204 -2.38 4.55 12.66
N VAL A 205 -1.38 4.30 11.83
CA VAL A 205 -1.06 5.12 10.65
C VAL A 205 -2.22 5.08 9.65
N VAL A 206 -2.72 3.87 9.38
CA VAL A 206 -3.84 3.68 8.45
C VAL A 206 -5.13 4.34 8.96
N ARG A 207 -5.42 4.21 10.25
CA ARG A 207 -6.57 4.88 10.89
C ARG A 207 -6.51 6.39 10.79
N HIS A 208 -5.30 6.97 10.88
CA HIS A 208 -5.11 8.41 10.83
C HIS A 208 -5.27 9.00 9.42
N MET A 209 -4.87 8.24 8.39
CA MET A 209 -4.77 8.79 7.03
C MET A 209 -5.85 8.30 6.07
N SER A 210 -6.50 7.15 6.34
CA SER A 210 -7.29 6.48 5.31
C SER A 210 -8.77 6.80 5.40
N ASP A 211 -9.38 7.05 4.25
CA ASP A 211 -10.83 7.15 4.08
C ASP A 211 -11.47 5.75 4.01
N ARG A 212 -10.80 4.83 3.31
CA ARG A 212 -11.21 3.43 3.17
C ARG A 212 -10.03 2.51 3.45
N VAL A 213 -10.34 1.30 3.92
CA VAL A 213 -9.33 0.28 4.23
C VAL A 213 -9.67 -1.02 3.52
N ALA A 214 -8.66 -1.61 2.87
CA ALA A 214 -8.66 -2.96 2.34
C ALA A 214 -7.76 -3.84 3.22
N VAL A 215 -8.36 -4.83 3.86
CA VAL A 215 -7.63 -5.83 4.66
C VAL A 215 -7.28 -7.02 3.78
N MET A 216 -5.98 -7.31 3.67
CA MET A 216 -5.45 -8.36 2.78
C MET A 216 -4.98 -9.59 3.57
N TYR A 217 -5.35 -10.78 3.09
CA TYR A 217 -4.89 -12.07 3.59
C TYR A 217 -4.61 -13.02 2.42
N LEU A 218 -3.42 -13.59 2.32
CA LEU A 218 -3.00 -14.52 1.25
C LEU A 218 -3.44 -14.08 -0.16
N GLY A 219 -3.15 -12.82 -0.50
CA GLY A 219 -3.44 -12.26 -1.82
C GLY A 219 -4.90 -11.94 -2.10
N GLN A 220 -5.79 -12.06 -1.10
CA GLN A 220 -7.21 -11.68 -1.21
C GLN A 220 -7.54 -10.49 -0.32
N ILE A 221 -8.50 -9.67 -0.76
CA ILE A 221 -9.18 -8.74 0.14
C ILE A 221 -10.23 -9.52 0.91
N VAL A 222 -10.12 -9.52 2.24
CA VAL A 222 -11.06 -10.19 3.14
C VAL A 222 -12.10 -9.25 3.72
N GLU A 223 -11.75 -7.96 3.86
CA GLU A 223 -12.68 -6.90 4.26
C GLU A 223 -12.28 -5.58 3.60
N LEU A 224 -13.27 -4.81 3.12
CA LEU A 224 -13.10 -3.52 2.47
C LEU A 224 -14.23 -2.60 2.90
N GLY A 225 -13.92 -1.35 3.23
CA GLY A 225 -14.95 -0.36 3.58
C GLY A 225 -14.38 0.93 4.16
N PRO A 226 -15.25 1.84 4.68
CA PRO A 226 -14.82 3.02 5.39
C PRO A 226 -13.87 2.68 6.55
N ALA A 227 -12.79 3.45 6.69
CA ALA A 227 -11.70 3.13 7.62
C ALA A 227 -12.18 3.10 9.08
N ASP A 228 -13.00 4.06 9.48
CA ASP A 228 -13.59 4.15 10.80
C ASP A 228 -14.41 2.90 11.16
N GLN A 229 -15.17 2.38 10.23
CA GLN A 229 -16.02 1.21 10.44
C GLN A 229 -15.23 -0.10 10.45
N VAL A 230 -14.33 -0.30 9.47
CA VAL A 230 -13.52 -1.53 9.38
C VAL A 230 -12.60 -1.65 10.59
N LEU A 231 -12.02 -0.53 11.06
CA LEU A 231 -11.06 -0.53 12.15
C LEU A 231 -11.69 -0.41 13.56
N SER A 232 -12.97 -0.06 13.69
CA SER A 232 -13.68 -0.03 14.97
C SER A 232 -14.60 -1.22 15.19
N GLN A 233 -15.21 -1.75 14.11
CA GLN A 233 -16.18 -2.83 14.12
C GLN A 233 -15.86 -3.87 13.05
N PRO A 234 -14.72 -4.58 13.15
CA PRO A 234 -14.31 -5.57 12.16
C PRO A 234 -15.36 -6.68 12.03
N ARG A 235 -15.64 -7.05 10.78
CA ARG A 235 -16.60 -8.14 10.48
C ARG A 235 -15.92 -9.44 10.10
N HIS A 236 -14.72 -9.38 9.51
CA HIS A 236 -13.97 -10.59 9.21
C HIS A 236 -13.12 -11.02 10.43
N PRO A 237 -13.14 -12.29 10.84
CA PRO A 237 -12.37 -12.76 12.01
C PRO A 237 -10.86 -12.50 11.91
N TYR A 238 -10.29 -12.47 10.70
CA TYR A 238 -8.90 -12.08 10.52
C TYR A 238 -8.66 -10.58 10.79
N THR A 239 -9.59 -9.71 10.37
CA THR A 239 -9.50 -8.27 10.68
C THR A 239 -9.51 -8.04 12.19
N GLN A 240 -10.36 -8.76 12.91
CA GLN A 240 -10.40 -8.73 14.38
C GLN A 240 -9.07 -9.17 14.98
N LEU A 241 -8.53 -10.33 14.56
CA LEU A 241 -7.22 -10.83 15.01
C LEU A 241 -6.09 -9.82 14.75
N LEU A 242 -6.11 -9.17 13.58
CA LEU A 242 -5.12 -8.16 13.21
C LEU A 242 -5.20 -6.94 14.13
N LEU A 243 -6.41 -6.47 14.46
CA LEU A 243 -6.63 -5.32 15.35
C LEU A 243 -6.30 -5.65 16.82
N ASP A 244 -6.65 -6.83 17.29
CA ASP A 244 -6.36 -7.30 18.64
C ASP A 244 -4.85 -7.50 18.88
N SER A 245 -4.08 -7.67 17.79
CA SER A 245 -2.62 -7.78 17.86
C SER A 245 -1.89 -6.43 18.01
N VAL A 246 -2.61 -5.30 17.89
CA VAL A 246 -2.05 -3.97 18.10
C VAL A 246 -2.02 -3.68 19.61
N PRO A 247 -0.83 -3.44 20.21
CA PRO A 247 -0.73 -3.14 21.63
C PRO A 247 -1.56 -1.89 21.99
N ARG A 248 -2.44 -2.04 22.99
CA ARG A 248 -3.18 -0.91 23.56
C ARG A 248 -2.48 -0.44 24.83
N THR A 249 -2.33 0.87 25.00
CA THR A 249 -1.70 1.43 26.18
C THR A 249 -2.51 1.05 27.42
N GLY A 250 -1.89 0.31 28.36
CA GLY A 250 -2.51 -0.08 29.63
C GLY A 250 -3.23 -1.43 29.64
N GLU A 251 -3.32 -2.14 28.52
CA GLU A 251 -3.83 -3.51 28.49
C GLU A 251 -2.68 -4.52 28.42
N PRO A 252 -2.68 -5.59 29.27
CA PRO A 252 -1.71 -6.67 29.13
C PRO A 252 -1.91 -7.38 27.79
N LEU A 253 -0.80 -7.78 27.16
CA LEU A 253 -0.87 -8.64 25.96
C LEU A 253 -1.51 -9.96 26.36
N ASP A 254 -2.58 -10.34 25.68
CA ASP A 254 -3.22 -11.63 25.84
C ASP A 254 -2.26 -12.72 25.35
N GLU A 255 -1.73 -13.52 26.29
CA GLU A 255 -0.78 -14.61 26.00
C GLU A 255 -1.41 -15.67 25.08
N ASP A 256 -2.72 -15.90 25.17
CA ASP A 256 -3.46 -16.79 24.26
C ASP A 256 -3.50 -16.25 22.81
N LEU A 257 -3.47 -14.94 22.63
CA LEU A 257 -3.39 -14.31 21.31
C LEU A 257 -2.03 -14.54 20.64
N ALA A 258 -0.95 -14.55 21.45
CA ALA A 258 0.40 -14.85 20.97
C ALA A 258 0.53 -16.31 20.50
N LEU A 259 -0.15 -17.25 21.15
CA LEU A 259 -0.19 -18.67 20.77
C LEU A 259 -1.03 -18.93 19.50
N ARG A 260 -1.98 -18.06 19.17
CA ARG A 260 -2.79 -18.13 17.93
C ARG A 260 -2.08 -17.56 16.70
N LYS A 261 -0.90 -16.93 16.86
CA LYS A 261 -0.03 -16.48 15.78
C LYS A 261 0.75 -17.68 15.20
N THR A 262 0.06 -18.61 14.57
CA THR A 262 0.71 -19.47 13.60
C THR A 262 1.10 -18.60 12.40
N ASP A 263 2.31 -18.80 11.89
CA ASP A 263 2.81 -18.09 10.70
C ASP A 263 1.81 -18.11 9.55
N LEU A 264 1.86 -17.09 8.70
CA LEU A 264 1.03 -17.04 7.49
C LEU A 264 1.25 -18.33 6.68
N PRO A 265 0.19 -19.07 6.31
CA PRO A 265 0.32 -20.26 5.49
C PRO A 265 1.09 -19.96 4.19
N GLY A 266 1.85 -20.93 3.72
CA GLY A 266 2.60 -20.77 2.47
C GLY A 266 1.66 -20.52 1.28
N ASN A 267 2.00 -19.55 0.45
CA ASN A 267 1.23 -19.15 -0.73
C ASN A 267 1.49 -20.03 -1.98
N ARG A 268 2.12 -21.19 -1.82
CA ARG A 268 2.32 -22.20 -2.89
C ARG A 268 1.15 -23.14 -3.02
N HIS A 269 0.51 -23.46 -1.89
CA HIS A 269 -0.67 -24.32 -1.83
C HIS A 269 -1.77 -23.57 -1.09
N LEU A 270 -2.66 -22.94 -1.86
CA LEU A 270 -3.76 -22.17 -1.28
C LEU A 270 -4.79 -23.08 -0.63
N PRO A 271 -5.33 -22.72 0.54
CA PRO A 271 -6.43 -23.46 1.16
C PRO A 271 -7.66 -23.51 0.25
N VAL A 272 -8.44 -24.59 0.32
CA VAL A 272 -9.72 -24.67 -0.36
C VAL A 272 -10.75 -23.90 0.47
N GLY A 273 -11.55 -23.05 -0.19
CA GLY A 273 -12.59 -22.26 0.49
C GLY A 273 -12.06 -20.97 1.10
N CYS A 274 -12.37 -20.71 2.36
CA CYS A 274 -11.87 -19.56 3.09
C CYS A 274 -10.39 -19.77 3.46
N TYR A 275 -9.51 -18.90 2.98
CA TYR A 275 -8.07 -19.02 3.21
C TYR A 275 -7.67 -18.85 4.68
N PHE A 276 -8.50 -18.17 5.48
CA PHE A 276 -8.28 -18.01 6.92
C PHE A 276 -8.85 -19.16 7.77
N ARG A 277 -9.53 -20.15 7.17
CA ARG A 277 -10.26 -21.21 7.87
C ARG A 277 -9.44 -21.90 8.95
N ASP A 278 -8.21 -22.29 8.65
CA ASP A 278 -7.39 -23.11 9.56
C ASP A 278 -6.87 -22.32 10.78
N ARG A 279 -6.89 -20.97 10.71
CA ARG A 279 -6.55 -20.05 11.81
C ARG A 279 -7.79 -19.39 12.43
N CYS A 280 -8.98 -19.65 11.88
CA CYS A 280 -10.19 -18.97 12.28
C CYS A 280 -10.81 -19.62 13.53
N PRO A 281 -10.92 -18.90 14.67
CA PRO A 281 -11.56 -19.44 15.86
C PRO A 281 -13.07 -19.66 15.67
N LEU A 282 -13.65 -19.08 14.62
CA LEU A 282 -15.07 -19.13 14.30
C LEU A 282 -15.33 -19.99 13.05
N ALA A 283 -14.39 -20.86 12.65
CA ALA A 283 -14.56 -21.76 11.52
C ALA A 283 -15.79 -22.64 11.69
N MET A 284 -16.56 -22.80 10.61
CA MET A 284 -17.81 -23.56 10.63
C MET A 284 -18.00 -24.33 9.31
N GLN A 285 -18.98 -25.22 9.28
CA GLN A 285 -19.41 -25.90 8.05
C GLN A 285 -19.79 -24.85 6.99
N GLY A 286 -19.26 -24.98 5.78
CA GLY A 286 -19.40 -24.02 4.67
C GLY A 286 -18.15 -23.17 4.42
N CYS A 287 -17.21 -23.07 5.39
CA CYS A 287 -15.93 -22.37 5.18
C CYS A 287 -15.00 -23.09 4.18
N GLU A 288 -15.26 -24.35 3.87
CA GLU A 288 -14.59 -25.14 2.81
C GLU A 288 -15.05 -24.75 1.40
N ARG A 289 -16.11 -23.95 1.25
CA ARG A 289 -16.59 -23.46 -0.04
C ARG A 289 -15.95 -22.14 -0.39
N PRO A 290 -15.78 -21.79 -1.69
CA PRO A 290 -15.28 -20.49 -2.11
C PRO A 290 -16.06 -19.32 -1.49
N GLN A 291 -15.35 -18.35 -0.97
CA GLN A 291 -15.93 -17.16 -0.34
C GLN A 291 -15.71 -15.95 -1.27
N PRO A 292 -16.73 -15.48 -2.00
CA PRO A 292 -16.61 -14.22 -2.73
C PRO A 292 -16.61 -13.02 -1.78
N LEU A 293 -15.99 -11.93 -2.19
CA LEU A 293 -16.13 -10.65 -1.50
C LEU A 293 -17.53 -10.12 -1.75
N GLN A 294 -18.38 -10.08 -0.72
CA GLN A 294 -19.79 -9.71 -0.84
C GLN A 294 -20.07 -8.36 -0.21
N PRO A 295 -20.91 -7.53 -0.83
CA PRO A 295 -21.43 -6.32 -0.19
C PRO A 295 -22.06 -6.64 1.16
N ALA A 296 -21.75 -5.83 2.14
CA ALA A 296 -22.32 -5.84 3.48
C ALA A 296 -22.92 -4.45 3.79
N ALA A 297 -23.62 -4.30 4.93
CA ALA A 297 -24.17 -3.02 5.31
C ALA A 297 -23.10 -1.91 5.39
N GLU A 298 -23.54 -0.65 5.26
CA GLU A 298 -22.72 0.55 5.48
C GLU A 298 -21.56 0.71 4.47
N GLY A 299 -21.74 0.29 3.21
CA GLY A 299 -20.72 0.44 2.16
C GLY A 299 -19.49 -0.46 2.33
N ARG A 300 -19.60 -1.47 3.18
CA ARG A 300 -18.55 -2.48 3.37
C ARG A 300 -18.70 -3.66 2.43
N SER A 301 -17.61 -4.39 2.24
CA SER A 301 -17.61 -5.70 1.59
C SER A 301 -16.79 -6.68 2.43
N VAL A 302 -17.28 -7.90 2.62
CA VAL A 302 -16.66 -8.89 3.50
C VAL A 302 -16.62 -10.25 2.81
N ARG A 303 -15.48 -10.94 2.93
CA ARG A 303 -15.26 -12.29 2.40
C ARG A 303 -15.42 -13.32 3.52
N CYS A 304 -16.60 -13.39 4.12
CA CYS A 304 -16.90 -14.30 5.22
C CYS A 304 -18.31 -14.84 5.16
N TRP A 305 -18.46 -16.15 5.32
CA TRP A 305 -19.75 -16.84 5.29
C TRP A 305 -20.73 -16.38 6.40
N ARG A 306 -20.19 -15.96 7.55
CA ARG A 306 -21.00 -15.50 8.70
C ARG A 306 -21.66 -14.14 8.50
N ASN A 307 -21.27 -13.39 7.49
CA ASN A 307 -21.79 -12.05 7.18
C ASN A 307 -22.77 -12.05 6.00
N ARG A 308 -23.38 -13.21 5.72
CA ARG A 308 -24.46 -13.35 4.73
C ARG A 308 -25.81 -12.99 5.32
#